data_3c06562e9dd9438eb04ef3180e6b1202
#
_entry.id   3c06562e9dd9438eb04ef3180e6b1202
#
_cell.length_a   1.000
_cell.length_b   1.000
_cell.length_c   1.000
_cell.angle_alpha   90.00
_cell.angle_beta   90.00
_cell.angle_gamma   90.00
#
_symmetry.space_group_name_H-M   'P 1'
#
loop_
_entity.id
_entity.type
_entity.pdbx_description
1 polymer ?
#
loop_
_entity_poly.entity_id
_entity_poly.type
_entity_poly.pdbx_seq_one_letter_code
_entity_poly.pdbx_strand_id
1 'polypeptide(L)'
;MRNVKAKCRPKDEKAVFLPYQQKWCDDRSRIKLVEKSRQIGFSWATSNDLVAQAIRTDAKYDFWVSSRDEIQARLFLQDCKKFADGYEKFIKAQSGVNVYTDEGGKPYTSFDIKFYNGIAIHSMTSNADAQAGKRGTRVLDEFALHPDPLKLYSIAYPGITWGGQMAIISTHRGSQNFFNKLCEEAKFNGNPKKISLHKVTLENALDQGFLFKLQNALPANDPRQDMDETDYFNDVKSKCADRESFLQEYMCEPMDDASWFLSPDILEDCFYRYGEAWQTPIDECTGSLYIGVDIGRTHDLTVIWVLEKLSGILF
;
A
#
# COMPACT_ATOMS: atom_id res chain seq x y z
N MET A 1 -18.35 -14.18 -31.67
CA MET A 1 -18.47 -13.11 -30.66
C MET A 1 -18.60 -13.81 -29.32
N ARG A 2 -17.70 -13.54 -28.35
CA ARG A 2 -17.82 -14.10 -27.00
C ARG A 2 -19.05 -13.51 -26.32
N ASN A 3 -19.91 -14.34 -25.76
CA ASN A 3 -21.01 -13.89 -24.92
C ASN A 3 -20.43 -13.46 -23.57
N VAL A 4 -20.01 -12.21 -23.48
CA VAL A 4 -19.55 -11.62 -22.21
C VAL A 4 -20.75 -11.26 -21.39
N LYS A 5 -20.89 -11.86 -20.21
CA LYS A 5 -22.05 -11.67 -19.32
C LYS A 5 -21.95 -10.43 -18.44
N ALA A 6 -20.77 -9.84 -18.27
CA ALA A 6 -20.61 -8.64 -17.47
C ALA A 6 -21.60 -7.56 -17.88
N LYS A 7 -22.34 -7.02 -16.91
CA LYS A 7 -23.37 -5.98 -17.10
C LYS A 7 -22.73 -4.60 -17.20
N CYS A 8 -21.70 -4.37 -16.40
CA CYS A 8 -20.99 -3.10 -16.33
C CYS A 8 -19.87 -3.06 -17.37
N ARG A 9 -20.09 -2.40 -18.49
CA ARG A 9 -19.09 -2.20 -19.52
C ARG A 9 -18.53 -0.78 -19.43
N PRO A 10 -17.21 -0.60 -19.63
CA PRO A 10 -16.65 0.74 -19.74
C PRO A 10 -17.28 1.47 -20.92
N LYS A 11 -17.46 2.79 -20.81
CA LYS A 11 -18.06 3.62 -21.89
C LYS A 11 -17.31 3.46 -23.21
N ASP A 12 -16.00 3.28 -23.14
CA ASP A 12 -15.14 2.93 -24.28
C ASP A 12 -14.52 1.54 -24.01
N GLU A 13 -15.05 0.52 -24.67
CA GLU A 13 -14.57 -0.86 -24.55
C GLU A 13 -13.13 -1.05 -25.07
N LYS A 14 -12.66 -0.12 -25.91
CA LYS A 14 -11.30 -0.12 -26.46
C LYS A 14 -10.32 0.67 -25.58
N ALA A 15 -10.80 1.43 -24.61
CA ALA A 15 -9.93 2.17 -23.71
C ALA A 15 -8.93 1.24 -23.02
N VAL A 16 -7.69 1.66 -22.95
CA VAL A 16 -6.63 0.89 -22.28
C VAL A 16 -6.93 0.82 -20.79
N PHE A 17 -7.32 1.95 -20.19
CA PHE A 17 -7.62 2.05 -18.77
C PHE A 17 -9.11 2.04 -18.45
N LEU A 18 -9.44 1.46 -17.31
CA LEU A 18 -10.74 1.64 -16.67
C LEU A 18 -10.84 3.06 -16.07
N PRO A 19 -12.07 3.59 -15.86
CA PRO A 19 -12.25 4.97 -15.41
C PRO A 19 -11.48 5.32 -14.12
N TYR A 20 -11.43 4.42 -13.14
CA TYR A 20 -10.67 4.65 -11.91
C TYR A 20 -9.15 4.66 -12.13
N GLN A 21 -8.64 3.84 -13.06
CA GLN A 21 -7.23 3.83 -13.44
C GLN A 21 -6.86 5.12 -14.17
N GLN A 22 -7.71 5.57 -15.10
CA GLN A 22 -7.52 6.84 -15.81
C GLN A 22 -7.50 8.01 -14.83
N LYS A 23 -8.48 8.07 -13.91
CA LYS A 23 -8.54 9.10 -12.87
C LYS A 23 -7.25 9.14 -12.02
N TRP A 24 -6.71 7.98 -11.68
CA TRP A 24 -5.44 7.87 -10.96
C TRP A 24 -4.26 8.40 -11.79
N CYS A 25 -4.17 7.99 -13.06
CA CYS A 25 -3.10 8.45 -13.96
C CYS A 25 -3.19 9.95 -14.25
N ASP A 26 -4.38 10.53 -14.31
CA ASP A 26 -4.57 11.96 -14.58
C ASP A 26 -4.30 12.85 -13.36
N ASP A 27 -4.29 12.28 -12.17
CA ASP A 27 -4.03 13.02 -10.95
C ASP A 27 -2.55 13.43 -10.86
N ARG A 28 -2.31 14.74 -10.90
CA ARG A 28 -0.99 15.38 -10.81
C ARG A 28 -0.75 16.05 -9.45
N SER A 29 -1.54 15.74 -8.44
CA SER A 29 -1.33 16.21 -7.07
C SER A 29 0.05 15.82 -6.58
N ARG A 30 0.68 16.70 -5.79
CA ARG A 30 2.04 16.46 -5.28
C ARG A 30 2.16 15.16 -4.49
N ILE A 31 1.13 14.84 -3.72
CA ILE A 31 1.00 13.55 -3.02
C ILE A 31 -0.36 12.98 -3.40
N LYS A 32 -0.37 11.80 -3.99
CA LYS A 32 -1.59 11.03 -4.23
C LYS A 32 -1.50 9.68 -3.54
N LEU A 33 -2.61 9.21 -2.99
CA LEU A 33 -2.71 7.96 -2.27
C LEU A 33 -3.96 7.21 -2.72
N VAL A 34 -3.85 5.90 -2.92
CA VAL A 34 -5.00 5.06 -3.22
C VAL A 34 -5.12 3.89 -2.24
N GLU A 35 -6.29 3.84 -1.60
CA GLU A 35 -6.82 2.64 -0.95
C GLU A 35 -7.46 1.78 -2.04
N LYS A 36 -6.89 0.64 -2.33
CA LYS A 36 -7.33 -0.18 -3.47
C LYS A 36 -7.72 -1.59 -3.05
N SER A 37 -8.67 -2.17 -3.78
CA SER A 37 -8.86 -3.62 -3.81
C SER A 37 -7.66 -4.33 -4.43
N ARG A 38 -7.46 -5.57 -4.10
CA ARG A 38 -6.43 -6.41 -4.72
C ARG A 38 -6.69 -6.64 -6.20
N GLN A 39 -5.60 -6.76 -6.98
CA GLN A 39 -5.57 -7.23 -8.37
C GLN A 39 -6.45 -6.44 -9.37
N ILE A 40 -6.75 -5.18 -9.07
CA ILE A 40 -7.55 -4.32 -9.96
C ILE A 40 -6.70 -3.41 -10.87
N GLY A 41 -5.39 -3.69 -10.97
CA GLY A 41 -4.51 -3.14 -12.00
C GLY A 41 -3.96 -1.75 -11.73
N PHE A 42 -3.83 -1.30 -10.46
CA PHE A 42 -3.23 0.02 -10.16
C PHE A 42 -1.74 0.09 -10.46
N SER A 43 -0.95 -0.93 -10.06
CA SER A 43 0.50 -0.96 -10.35
C SER A 43 0.76 -0.98 -11.86
N TRP A 44 -0.06 -1.74 -12.61
CA TRP A 44 0.01 -1.78 -14.07
C TRP A 44 -0.33 -0.41 -14.71
N ALA A 45 -1.39 0.25 -14.27
CA ALA A 45 -1.74 1.59 -14.75
C ALA A 45 -0.66 2.62 -14.40
N THR A 46 -0.09 2.53 -13.19
CA THR A 46 0.99 3.40 -12.74
C THR A 46 2.26 3.20 -13.57
N SER A 47 2.60 1.96 -13.94
CA SER A 47 3.76 1.70 -14.78
C SER A 47 3.64 2.36 -16.16
N ASN A 48 2.45 2.36 -16.76
CA ASN A 48 2.19 3.12 -18.00
C ASN A 48 2.33 4.64 -17.77
N ASP A 49 1.72 5.18 -16.71
CA ASP A 49 1.79 6.61 -16.39
C ASP A 49 3.25 7.07 -16.21
N LEU A 50 4.09 6.28 -15.54
CA LEU A 50 5.51 6.60 -15.39
C LEU A 50 6.23 6.61 -16.73
N VAL A 51 6.00 5.62 -17.60
CA VAL A 51 6.60 5.58 -18.94
C VAL A 51 6.16 6.79 -19.76
N ALA A 52 4.85 7.09 -19.77
CA ALA A 52 4.32 8.24 -20.49
C ALA A 52 4.91 9.57 -20.01
N GLN A 53 5.20 9.70 -18.72
CA GLN A 53 5.87 10.88 -18.17
C GLN A 53 7.38 10.90 -18.48
N ALA A 54 8.05 9.73 -18.41
CA ALA A 54 9.49 9.62 -18.60
C ALA A 54 9.93 9.92 -20.04
N ILE A 55 9.10 9.56 -21.04
CA ILE A 55 9.40 9.82 -22.46
C ILE A 55 9.16 11.26 -22.91
N ARG A 56 8.61 12.12 -22.05
CA ARG A 56 8.36 13.52 -22.39
C ARG A 56 9.66 14.27 -22.56
N THR A 57 9.68 15.20 -23.50
CA THR A 57 10.85 16.06 -23.76
C THR A 57 11.14 17.04 -22.63
N ASP A 58 10.13 17.36 -21.81
CA ASP A 58 10.23 18.26 -20.66
C ASP A 58 10.43 17.51 -19.33
N ALA A 59 10.59 16.18 -19.35
CA ALA A 59 10.92 15.40 -18.17
C ALA A 59 12.29 15.80 -17.61
N LYS A 60 12.35 16.06 -16.30
CA LYS A 60 13.55 16.61 -15.64
C LYS A 60 14.20 15.71 -14.62
N TYR A 61 13.47 14.74 -14.11
CA TYR A 61 13.88 13.89 -12.98
C TYR A 61 13.52 12.45 -13.22
N ASP A 62 14.28 11.56 -12.61
CA ASP A 62 14.04 10.13 -12.62
C ASP A 62 12.81 9.73 -11.79
N PHE A 63 12.38 8.50 -11.99
CA PHE A 63 11.26 7.87 -11.31
C PHE A 63 11.77 6.71 -10.45
N TRP A 64 11.42 6.71 -9.18
CA TRP A 64 11.90 5.76 -8.19
C TRP A 64 10.73 4.99 -7.60
N VAL A 65 10.69 3.70 -7.85
CA VAL A 65 9.64 2.81 -7.39
C VAL A 65 10.17 1.93 -6.27
N SER A 66 9.52 1.92 -5.11
CA SER A 66 9.74 0.94 -4.05
C SER A 66 8.64 -0.09 -4.08
N SER A 67 9.02 -1.34 -4.26
CA SER A 67 8.12 -2.50 -4.22
C SER A 67 8.40 -3.35 -2.99
N ARG A 68 7.41 -4.13 -2.57
CA ARG A 68 7.50 -4.97 -1.37
C ARG A 68 8.72 -5.91 -1.36
N ASP A 69 9.03 -6.50 -2.51
CA ASP A 69 10.12 -7.45 -2.68
C ASP A 69 10.73 -7.38 -4.10
N GLU A 70 11.78 -8.15 -4.32
CA GLU A 70 12.50 -8.18 -5.61
C GLU A 70 11.62 -8.68 -6.76
N ILE A 71 10.75 -9.64 -6.50
CA ILE A 71 9.86 -10.18 -7.54
C ILE A 71 8.90 -9.10 -8.01
N GLN A 72 8.27 -8.36 -7.07
CA GLN A 72 7.37 -7.27 -7.39
C GLN A 72 8.10 -6.12 -8.10
N ALA A 73 9.31 -5.78 -7.67
CA ALA A 73 10.12 -4.77 -8.33
C ALA A 73 10.41 -5.13 -9.79
N ARG A 74 10.74 -6.40 -10.05
CA ARG A 74 10.97 -6.92 -11.40
C ARG A 74 9.71 -6.90 -12.26
N LEU A 75 8.58 -7.34 -11.70
CA LEU A 75 7.28 -7.36 -12.39
C LEU A 75 6.84 -5.95 -12.77
N PHE A 76 6.96 -4.98 -11.86
CA PHE A 76 6.64 -3.58 -12.14
C PHE A 76 7.46 -3.05 -13.33
N LEU A 77 8.76 -3.31 -13.34
CA LEU A 77 9.61 -2.88 -14.44
C LEU A 77 9.32 -3.62 -15.76
N GLN A 78 8.94 -4.89 -15.71
CA GLN A 78 8.50 -5.63 -16.90
C GLN A 78 7.26 -4.98 -17.52
N ASP A 79 6.33 -4.50 -16.71
CA ASP A 79 5.17 -3.77 -17.21
C ASP A 79 5.58 -2.42 -17.80
N CYS A 80 6.48 -1.68 -17.15
CA CYS A 80 7.07 -0.46 -17.74
C CYS A 80 7.71 -0.75 -19.09
N LYS A 81 8.45 -1.87 -19.23
CA LYS A 81 9.08 -2.25 -20.50
C LYS A 81 8.06 -2.53 -21.58
N LYS A 82 6.99 -3.30 -21.29
CA LYS A 82 5.91 -3.57 -22.25
C LYS A 82 5.28 -2.29 -22.79
N PHE A 83 5.06 -1.29 -21.91
CA PHE A 83 4.55 0.01 -22.35
C PHE A 83 5.59 0.80 -23.15
N ALA A 84 6.85 0.78 -22.72
CA ALA A 84 7.93 1.42 -23.45
C ALA A 84 8.06 0.84 -24.88
N ASP A 85 8.02 -0.47 -25.03
CA ASP A 85 8.06 -1.17 -26.34
C ASP A 85 6.84 -0.77 -27.21
N GLY A 86 5.67 -0.53 -26.59
CA GLY A 86 4.47 -0.04 -27.29
C GLY A 86 4.58 1.39 -27.81
N TYR A 87 5.46 2.20 -27.24
CA TYR A 87 5.77 3.56 -27.69
C TYR A 87 6.96 3.60 -28.67
N GLU A 88 7.28 2.53 -29.38
CA GLU A 88 8.48 2.23 -30.20
C GLU A 88 9.03 3.39 -31.07
N LYS A 89 8.21 4.34 -31.49
CA LYS A 89 8.66 5.48 -32.28
C LYS A 89 9.53 6.49 -31.50
N PHE A 90 9.59 6.37 -30.18
CA PHE A 90 10.17 7.38 -29.29
C PHE A 90 11.28 6.86 -28.37
N ILE A 91 11.60 5.55 -28.37
CA ILE A 91 12.39 4.97 -27.29
C ILE A 91 13.55 4.11 -27.79
N LYS A 92 14.78 4.57 -27.60
CA LYS A 92 15.93 3.69 -27.38
C LYS A 92 16.01 3.46 -25.85
N ALA A 93 15.22 2.53 -25.33
CA ALA A 93 15.28 2.17 -23.93
C ALA A 93 16.32 1.06 -23.74
N GLN A 94 17.24 1.26 -22.79
CA GLN A 94 18.14 0.22 -22.32
C GLN A 94 17.68 -0.22 -20.94
N SER A 95 17.39 -1.51 -20.78
CA SER A 95 17.05 -2.10 -19.48
C SER A 95 18.27 -2.79 -18.89
N GLY A 96 18.45 -2.67 -17.59
CA GLY A 96 19.56 -3.28 -16.85
C GLY A 96 19.17 -3.66 -15.42
N VAL A 97 20.05 -4.43 -14.81
CA VAL A 97 19.99 -4.74 -13.37
C VAL A 97 21.25 -4.16 -12.74
N ASN A 98 21.09 -3.33 -11.73
CA ASN A 98 22.21 -2.71 -11.03
C ASN A 98 22.13 -3.07 -9.54
N VAL A 99 23.28 -3.23 -8.92
CA VAL A 99 23.42 -3.38 -7.46
C VAL A 99 24.04 -2.10 -6.93
N TYR A 100 23.33 -1.47 -6.01
CA TYR A 100 23.77 -0.26 -5.33
C TYR A 100 24.02 -0.55 -3.86
N THR A 101 24.63 0.36 -3.16
CA THR A 101 24.84 0.31 -1.72
C THR A 101 24.08 1.47 -1.08
N ASP A 102 23.32 1.21 -0.03
CA ASP A 102 22.66 2.26 0.74
C ASP A 102 23.64 3.04 1.62
N GLU A 103 23.16 4.07 2.30
CA GLU A 103 23.99 4.89 3.20
C GLU A 103 24.56 4.10 4.39
N GLY A 104 23.94 2.98 4.75
CA GLY A 104 24.41 2.04 5.79
C GLY A 104 25.37 0.96 5.28
N GLY A 105 25.76 1.01 4.00
CA GLY A 105 26.68 0.03 3.40
C GLY A 105 26.00 -1.29 2.99
N LYS A 106 24.67 -1.42 3.04
CA LYS A 106 23.95 -2.63 2.62
C LYS A 106 23.66 -2.62 1.12
N PRO A 107 23.96 -3.70 0.40
CA PRO A 107 23.64 -3.79 -1.02
C PRO A 107 22.12 -3.89 -1.25
N TYR A 108 21.62 -3.24 -2.30
CA TYR A 108 20.25 -3.42 -2.80
C TYR A 108 20.24 -3.53 -4.33
N THR A 109 19.27 -4.27 -4.85
CA THR A 109 19.08 -4.46 -6.29
C THR A 109 18.11 -3.42 -6.83
N SER A 110 18.48 -2.75 -7.92
CA SER A 110 17.60 -1.92 -8.73
C SER A 110 17.47 -2.49 -10.14
N PHE A 111 16.26 -2.49 -10.63
CA PHE A 111 15.94 -2.80 -12.02
C PHE A 111 15.65 -1.49 -12.72
N ASP A 112 16.35 -1.19 -13.80
CA ASP A 112 16.33 0.13 -14.42
C ASP A 112 15.93 0.09 -15.89
N ILE A 113 15.15 1.10 -16.32
CA ILE A 113 14.95 1.44 -17.73
C ILE A 113 15.40 2.86 -17.93
N LYS A 114 16.36 3.08 -18.84
CA LYS A 114 16.86 4.41 -19.20
C LYS A 114 16.35 4.78 -20.60
N PHE A 115 15.78 5.96 -20.71
CA PHE A 115 15.23 6.50 -21.95
C PHE A 115 16.24 7.39 -22.68
N TYR A 116 15.96 7.68 -23.97
CA TYR A 116 16.84 8.47 -24.85
C TYR A 116 17.15 9.89 -24.33
N ASN A 117 16.20 10.47 -23.57
CA ASN A 117 16.36 11.82 -22.97
C ASN A 117 17.21 11.81 -21.68
N GLY A 118 17.75 10.64 -21.30
CA GLY A 118 18.56 10.47 -20.10
C GLY A 118 17.79 10.17 -18.83
N ILE A 119 16.46 10.29 -18.85
CA ILE A 119 15.57 9.96 -17.72
C ILE A 119 15.52 8.46 -17.53
N ALA A 120 15.42 8.02 -16.27
CA ALA A 120 15.31 6.62 -15.93
C ALA A 120 14.13 6.32 -15.01
N ILE A 121 13.61 5.09 -15.10
CA ILE A 121 12.72 4.47 -14.11
C ILE A 121 13.53 3.41 -13.38
N HIS A 122 13.64 3.57 -12.05
CA HIS A 122 14.33 2.67 -11.15
C HIS A 122 13.29 1.94 -10.30
N SER A 123 13.27 0.61 -10.36
CA SER A 123 12.42 -0.21 -9.49
C SER A 123 13.29 -0.97 -8.48
N MET A 124 13.05 -0.71 -7.20
CA MET A 124 13.86 -1.16 -6.08
C MET A 124 13.05 -2.02 -5.12
N THR A 125 13.74 -2.81 -4.33
CA THR A 125 13.16 -3.61 -3.24
C THR A 125 12.73 -2.76 -2.05
N SER A 126 12.23 -3.40 -0.99
CA SER A 126 11.67 -2.76 0.22
C SER A 126 12.68 -2.04 1.13
N ASN A 127 13.95 -1.93 0.75
CA ASN A 127 14.93 -1.20 1.54
C ASN A 127 14.61 0.31 1.54
N ALA A 128 14.12 0.82 2.66
CA ALA A 128 13.78 2.24 2.80
C ALA A 128 14.99 3.15 2.59
N ASP A 129 16.17 2.76 3.07
CA ASP A 129 17.39 3.56 2.96
C ASP A 129 17.86 3.69 1.49
N ALA A 130 17.45 2.77 0.61
CA ALA A 130 17.68 2.89 -0.83
C ALA A 130 17.01 4.12 -1.46
N GLN A 131 15.99 4.69 -0.82
CA GLN A 131 15.33 5.92 -1.26
C GLN A 131 16.10 7.21 -0.87
N ALA A 132 17.07 7.12 0.04
CA ALA A 132 17.81 8.28 0.51
C ALA A 132 18.58 8.96 -0.64
N GLY A 133 18.63 10.29 -0.62
CA GLY A 133 19.36 11.10 -1.61
C GLY A 133 18.80 11.10 -3.04
N LYS A 134 17.81 10.28 -3.35
CA LYS A 134 17.18 10.23 -4.69
C LYS A 134 16.28 11.47 -4.88
N ARG A 135 16.17 11.95 -6.11
CA ARG A 135 15.33 13.12 -6.47
C ARG A 135 14.38 12.73 -7.59
N GLY A 136 13.15 13.28 -7.57
CA GLY A 136 12.14 13.06 -8.61
C GLY A 136 10.90 12.35 -8.09
N THR A 137 10.11 11.76 -9.00
CA THR A 137 8.85 11.09 -8.65
C THR A 137 9.10 9.81 -7.86
N ARG A 138 8.31 9.62 -6.82
CA ARG A 138 8.32 8.44 -5.94
C ARG A 138 7.05 7.65 -6.12
N VAL A 139 7.19 6.34 -6.29
CA VAL A 139 6.08 5.39 -6.21
C VAL A 139 6.36 4.41 -5.09
N LEU A 140 5.47 4.35 -4.13
CA LEU A 140 5.50 3.42 -3.00
C LEU A 140 4.40 2.39 -3.23
N ASP A 141 4.77 1.31 -3.92
CA ASP A 141 3.83 0.25 -4.30
C ASP A 141 3.71 -0.79 -3.17
N GLU A 142 2.48 -1.23 -2.91
CA GLU A 142 2.11 -2.10 -1.78
C GLU A 142 2.64 -1.55 -0.44
N PHE A 143 2.46 -0.24 -0.23
CA PHE A 143 3.09 0.53 0.84
C PHE A 143 2.84 -0.02 2.24
N ALA A 144 1.63 -0.47 2.56
CA ALA A 144 1.31 -1.05 3.87
C ALA A 144 2.05 -2.37 4.15
N LEU A 145 2.59 -3.03 3.12
CA LEU A 145 3.29 -4.31 3.25
C LEU A 145 4.81 -4.16 3.43
N HIS A 146 5.34 -2.93 3.38
CA HIS A 146 6.75 -2.71 3.70
C HIS A 146 7.02 -2.93 5.19
N PRO A 147 8.23 -3.37 5.57
CA PRO A 147 8.57 -3.63 6.98
C PRO A 147 8.41 -2.40 7.89
N ASP A 148 8.73 -1.21 7.38
CA ASP A 148 8.59 0.06 8.09
C ASP A 148 8.06 1.14 7.13
N PRO A 149 6.73 1.24 6.96
CA PRO A 149 6.13 2.23 6.08
C PRO A 149 6.40 3.68 6.51
N LEU A 150 6.47 3.95 7.82
CA LEU A 150 6.76 5.28 8.35
C LEU A 150 8.17 5.74 7.95
N LYS A 151 9.18 4.88 8.14
CA LYS A 151 10.56 5.16 7.74
C LYS A 151 10.65 5.37 6.23
N LEU A 152 10.02 4.49 5.44
CA LEU A 152 10.00 4.59 3.98
C LEU A 152 9.42 5.92 3.51
N TYR A 153 8.27 6.33 4.07
CA TYR A 153 7.67 7.63 3.76
C TYR A 153 8.60 8.80 4.12
N SER A 154 9.17 8.76 5.33
CA SER A 154 10.03 9.83 5.84
C SER A 154 11.28 10.04 4.99
N ILE A 155 11.88 8.96 4.48
CA ILE A 155 13.05 9.01 3.62
C ILE A 155 12.69 9.40 2.18
N ALA A 156 11.55 8.92 1.66
CA ALA A 156 11.14 9.19 0.29
C ALA A 156 10.61 10.61 0.08
N TYR A 157 9.90 11.18 1.07
CA TYR A 157 9.24 12.47 0.94
C TYR A 157 10.16 13.64 0.55
N PRO A 158 11.36 13.82 1.15
CA PRO A 158 12.28 14.89 0.73
C PRO A 158 12.68 14.80 -0.75
N GLY A 159 12.63 13.62 -1.35
CA GLY A 159 12.99 13.41 -2.76
C GLY A 159 12.13 14.17 -3.76
N ILE A 160 10.91 14.56 -3.40
CA ILE A 160 10.01 15.36 -4.25
C ILE A 160 10.13 16.88 -4.01
N THR A 161 11.09 17.33 -3.20
CA THR A 161 11.24 18.76 -2.85
C THR A 161 11.49 19.64 -4.09
N TRP A 162 12.32 19.18 -5.00
CA TRP A 162 12.70 19.92 -6.21
C TRP A 162 11.79 19.67 -7.42
N GLY A 163 10.72 18.90 -7.23
CA GLY A 163 9.78 18.51 -8.26
C GLY A 163 9.50 17.02 -8.19
N GLY A 164 8.52 16.57 -8.99
CA GLY A 164 8.02 15.20 -8.96
C GLY A 164 6.79 15.04 -8.07
N GLN A 165 6.31 13.83 -7.99
CA GLN A 165 5.09 13.42 -7.30
C GLN A 165 5.39 12.24 -6.36
N MET A 166 4.67 12.12 -5.27
CA MET A 166 4.64 10.91 -4.46
C MET A 166 3.32 10.19 -4.69
N ALA A 167 3.37 8.98 -5.24
CA ALA A 167 2.24 8.11 -5.46
C ALA A 167 2.32 6.92 -4.49
N ILE A 168 1.33 6.77 -3.62
CA ILE A 168 1.26 5.72 -2.60
C ILE A 168 0.11 4.78 -2.97
N ILE A 169 0.41 3.49 -3.12
CA ILE A 169 -0.53 2.48 -3.59
C ILE A 169 -0.54 1.33 -2.60
N SER A 170 -1.69 1.00 -2.00
CA SER A 170 -1.75 -0.18 -1.13
C SER A 170 -3.18 -0.68 -0.89
N THR A 171 -3.29 -1.95 -0.46
CA THR A 171 -4.38 -2.44 0.39
C THR A 171 -4.08 -2.09 1.84
N HIS A 172 -5.07 -2.18 2.73
CA HIS A 172 -4.85 -2.01 4.16
C HIS A 172 -4.11 -3.19 4.80
N ARG A 173 -3.50 -2.95 5.96
CA ARG A 173 -2.80 -3.95 6.78
C ARG A 173 -2.93 -3.59 8.25
N GLY A 174 -4.12 -3.75 8.79
CA GLY A 174 -4.48 -3.34 10.15
C GLY A 174 -4.75 -1.84 10.30
N SER A 175 -5.46 -1.48 11.36
CA SER A 175 -5.83 -0.09 11.67
C SER A 175 -4.61 0.73 12.12
N GLN A 176 -3.65 0.12 12.79
CA GLN A 176 -2.46 0.79 13.33
C GLN A 176 -1.35 1.04 12.30
N ASN A 177 -1.48 0.47 11.10
CA ASN A 177 -0.50 0.66 10.04
C ASN A 177 -0.42 2.14 9.62
N PHE A 178 0.79 2.62 9.35
CA PHE A 178 1.00 4.03 8.95
C PHE A 178 0.24 4.41 7.67
N PHE A 179 0.00 3.45 6.77
CA PHE A 179 -0.84 3.66 5.59
C PHE A 179 -2.27 4.06 5.99
N ASN A 180 -2.88 3.34 6.95
CA ASN A 180 -4.21 3.70 7.46
C ASN A 180 -4.20 5.09 8.11
N LYS A 181 -3.18 5.40 8.92
CA LYS A 181 -3.03 6.73 9.54
C LYS A 181 -2.99 7.86 8.51
N LEU A 182 -2.32 7.66 7.36
CA LEU A 182 -2.35 8.63 6.26
C LEU A 182 -3.74 8.76 5.63
N CYS A 183 -4.46 7.65 5.47
CA CYS A 183 -5.83 7.67 4.96
C CYS A 183 -6.78 8.43 5.89
N GLU A 184 -6.71 8.18 7.19
CA GLU A 184 -7.52 8.85 8.22
C GLU A 184 -7.17 10.33 8.33
N GLU A 185 -5.89 10.68 8.29
CA GLU A 185 -5.45 12.08 8.27
C GLU A 185 -6.04 12.84 7.07
N ALA A 186 -6.05 12.17 5.88
CA ALA A 186 -6.61 12.76 4.68
C ALA A 186 -8.15 12.88 4.72
N LYS A 187 -8.85 11.94 5.39
CA LYS A 187 -10.33 11.91 5.46
C LYS A 187 -10.89 12.79 6.56
N PHE A 188 -10.30 12.70 7.77
CA PHE A 188 -10.96 13.17 8.99
C PHE A 188 -10.18 14.25 9.75
N ASN A 189 -8.86 14.36 9.52
CA ASN A 189 -7.97 15.22 10.31
C ASN A 189 -7.45 16.42 9.50
N GLY A 190 -8.32 17.02 8.67
CA GLY A 190 -8.04 18.27 7.96
C GLY A 190 -7.02 18.17 6.84
N ASN A 191 -6.51 16.98 6.51
CA ASN A 191 -5.58 16.72 5.42
C ASN A 191 -4.38 17.70 5.34
N PRO A 192 -3.57 17.85 6.40
CA PRO A 192 -2.48 18.83 6.42
C PRO A 192 -1.40 18.56 5.36
N LYS A 193 -1.25 17.31 4.92
CA LYS A 193 -0.32 16.92 3.84
C LYS A 193 -0.87 17.17 2.44
N LYS A 194 -2.13 17.62 2.32
CA LYS A 194 -2.83 17.85 1.04
C LYS A 194 -2.75 16.62 0.12
N ILE A 195 -3.04 15.45 0.67
CA ILE A 195 -3.07 14.18 -0.05
C ILE A 195 -4.31 14.16 -0.95
N SER A 196 -4.13 13.88 -2.23
CA SER A 196 -5.24 13.50 -3.11
C SER A 196 -5.55 12.02 -2.86
N LEU A 197 -6.66 11.77 -2.16
CA LEU A 197 -7.06 10.44 -1.74
C LEU A 197 -8.02 9.82 -2.74
N HIS A 198 -7.67 8.62 -3.20
CA HIS A 198 -8.52 7.75 -4.00
C HIS A 198 -8.91 6.53 -3.15
N LYS A 199 -10.14 6.05 -3.32
CA LYS A 199 -10.59 4.77 -2.77
C LYS A 199 -11.31 3.97 -3.85
N VAL A 200 -10.89 2.73 -4.08
CA VAL A 200 -11.48 1.84 -5.08
C VAL A 200 -11.62 0.44 -4.49
N THR A 201 -12.82 0.11 -4.05
CA THR A 201 -13.21 -1.22 -3.59
C THR A 201 -13.42 -2.17 -4.77
N LEU A 202 -13.59 -3.46 -4.50
CA LEU A 202 -13.97 -4.43 -5.53
C LEU A 202 -15.29 -4.03 -6.21
N GLU A 203 -16.29 -3.59 -5.45
CA GLU A 203 -17.56 -3.12 -5.99
C GLU A 203 -17.35 -1.95 -6.96
N ASN A 204 -16.59 -0.93 -6.54
CA ASN A 204 -16.30 0.21 -7.39
C ASN A 204 -15.58 -0.18 -8.69
N ALA A 205 -14.70 -1.18 -8.63
CA ALA A 205 -13.99 -1.67 -9.80
C ALA A 205 -14.94 -2.43 -10.75
N LEU A 206 -15.82 -3.26 -10.20
CA LEU A 206 -16.85 -3.99 -10.96
C LEU A 206 -17.81 -3.03 -11.67
N ASP A 207 -18.33 -2.04 -10.97
CA ASP A 207 -19.21 -0.99 -11.53
C ASP A 207 -18.55 -0.22 -12.68
N GLN A 208 -17.23 -0.16 -12.72
CA GLN A 208 -16.46 0.54 -13.75
C GLN A 208 -15.92 -0.40 -14.84
N GLY A 209 -16.41 -1.64 -14.90
CA GLY A 209 -16.13 -2.57 -16.00
C GLY A 209 -14.90 -3.46 -15.78
N PHE A 210 -14.46 -3.65 -14.55
CA PHE A 210 -13.32 -4.52 -14.25
C PHE A 210 -13.57 -5.96 -14.73
N LEU A 211 -14.75 -6.54 -14.44
CA LEU A 211 -15.08 -7.90 -14.87
C LEU A 211 -15.07 -8.04 -16.39
N PHE A 212 -15.59 -7.05 -17.12
CA PHE A 212 -15.54 -7.02 -18.58
C PHE A 212 -14.11 -7.10 -19.11
N LYS A 213 -13.19 -6.31 -18.55
CA LYS A 213 -11.77 -6.34 -18.93
C LYS A 213 -11.12 -7.68 -18.59
N LEU A 214 -11.43 -8.22 -17.41
CA LEU A 214 -10.92 -9.52 -16.96
C LEU A 214 -11.38 -10.65 -17.92
N GLN A 215 -12.67 -10.72 -18.23
CA GLN A 215 -13.25 -11.71 -19.14
C GLN A 215 -12.61 -11.65 -20.54
N ASN A 216 -12.32 -10.46 -21.05
CA ASN A 216 -11.62 -10.29 -22.32
C ASN A 216 -10.16 -10.82 -22.30
N ALA A 217 -9.52 -10.85 -21.14
CA ALA A 217 -8.16 -11.34 -20.97
C ALA A 217 -8.09 -12.88 -20.68
N LEU A 218 -9.18 -13.44 -20.17
CA LEU A 218 -9.24 -14.84 -19.77
C LEU A 218 -9.47 -15.79 -20.97
N PRO A 219 -9.01 -17.07 -20.88
CA PRO A 219 -9.36 -18.11 -21.85
C PRO A 219 -10.88 -18.29 -21.95
N ALA A 220 -11.34 -18.73 -23.13
CA ALA A 220 -12.78 -18.90 -23.38
C ALA A 220 -13.47 -19.96 -22.52
N ASN A 221 -12.71 -20.92 -21.97
CA ASN A 221 -13.19 -21.97 -21.09
C ASN A 221 -13.04 -21.66 -19.60
N ASP A 222 -12.62 -20.45 -19.24
CA ASP A 222 -12.52 -20.04 -17.83
C ASP A 222 -13.92 -19.88 -17.22
N PRO A 223 -14.21 -20.45 -16.04
CA PRO A 223 -15.54 -20.36 -15.41
C PRO A 223 -16.02 -18.92 -15.20
N ARG A 224 -15.11 -17.96 -15.02
CA ARG A 224 -15.45 -16.54 -14.84
C ARG A 224 -16.01 -15.88 -16.10
N GLN A 225 -15.90 -16.52 -17.26
CA GLN A 225 -16.53 -16.05 -18.52
C GLN A 225 -18.06 -16.01 -18.40
N ASP A 226 -18.62 -16.87 -17.55
CA ASP A 226 -20.06 -17.01 -17.36
C ASP A 226 -20.64 -16.21 -16.19
N MET A 227 -19.80 -15.52 -15.43
CA MET A 227 -20.17 -14.71 -14.25
C MET A 227 -20.65 -13.31 -14.65
N ASP A 228 -21.65 -12.80 -13.94
CA ASP A 228 -21.90 -11.37 -13.84
C ASP A 228 -21.15 -10.76 -12.63
N GLU A 229 -21.28 -9.45 -12.41
CA GLU A 229 -20.57 -8.74 -11.34
C GLU A 229 -20.95 -9.26 -9.95
N THR A 230 -22.22 -9.64 -9.76
CA THR A 230 -22.72 -10.19 -8.49
C THR A 230 -22.15 -11.59 -8.25
N ASP A 231 -22.14 -12.41 -9.29
CA ASP A 231 -21.55 -13.76 -9.24
C ASP A 231 -20.07 -13.69 -8.91
N TYR A 232 -19.33 -12.81 -9.60
CA TYR A 232 -17.89 -12.63 -9.39
C TYR A 232 -17.60 -12.09 -7.99
N PHE A 233 -18.35 -11.11 -7.51
CA PHE A 233 -18.20 -10.57 -6.16
C PHE A 233 -18.39 -11.66 -5.10
N ASN A 234 -19.46 -12.45 -5.23
CA ASN A 234 -19.75 -13.54 -4.30
C ASN A 234 -18.72 -14.67 -4.40
N ASP A 235 -18.22 -14.97 -5.59
CA ASP A 235 -17.15 -15.95 -5.80
C ASP A 235 -15.86 -15.52 -5.07
N VAL A 236 -15.43 -14.27 -5.24
CA VAL A 236 -14.26 -13.72 -4.54
C VAL A 236 -14.48 -13.77 -3.02
N LYS A 237 -15.65 -13.31 -2.54
CA LYS A 237 -15.97 -13.28 -1.12
C LYS A 237 -15.96 -14.68 -0.50
N SER A 238 -16.52 -15.67 -1.20
CA SER A 238 -16.59 -17.05 -0.71
C SER A 238 -15.24 -17.78 -0.65
N LYS A 239 -14.26 -17.31 -1.42
CA LYS A 239 -12.91 -17.89 -1.50
C LYS A 239 -11.90 -17.20 -0.57
N CYS A 240 -12.27 -16.10 0.08
CA CYS A 240 -11.42 -15.49 1.10
C CYS A 240 -11.34 -16.39 2.34
N ALA A 241 -10.21 -16.32 3.04
CA ALA A 241 -9.97 -17.12 4.23
C ALA A 241 -11.01 -16.87 5.32
N ASP A 242 -11.38 -15.59 5.50
CA ASP A 242 -12.37 -15.11 6.47
C ASP A 242 -12.97 -13.77 6.00
N ARG A 243 -13.93 -13.28 6.79
CA ARG A 243 -14.62 -12.01 6.49
C ARG A 243 -13.70 -10.81 6.61
N GLU A 244 -12.83 -10.79 7.61
CA GLU A 244 -11.89 -9.69 7.85
C GLU A 244 -10.91 -9.55 6.68
N SER A 245 -10.35 -10.65 6.21
CA SER A 245 -9.49 -10.68 5.01
C SER A 245 -10.22 -10.13 3.79
N PHE A 246 -11.50 -10.49 3.59
CA PHE A 246 -12.28 -9.94 2.49
C PHE A 246 -12.48 -8.43 2.63
N LEU A 247 -12.84 -7.94 3.80
CA LEU A 247 -13.04 -6.52 4.06
C LEU A 247 -11.75 -5.73 3.85
N GLN A 248 -10.63 -6.22 4.39
CA GLN A 248 -9.34 -5.55 4.28
C GLN A 248 -8.78 -5.54 2.85
N GLU A 249 -8.80 -6.68 2.17
CA GLU A 249 -8.12 -6.86 0.89
C GLU A 249 -8.96 -6.41 -0.31
N TYR A 250 -10.29 -6.41 -0.19
CA TYR A 250 -11.18 -6.11 -1.32
C TYR A 250 -12.10 -4.92 -1.09
N MET A 251 -12.45 -4.61 0.17
CA MET A 251 -13.39 -3.53 0.49
C MET A 251 -12.69 -2.27 1.03
N CYS A 252 -11.36 -2.30 1.15
CA CYS A 252 -10.57 -1.18 1.68
C CYS A 252 -11.04 -0.76 3.09
N GLU A 253 -11.30 -1.73 3.95
CA GLU A 253 -11.62 -1.54 5.35
C GLU A 253 -10.43 -2.04 6.19
N PRO A 254 -9.76 -1.17 6.98
CA PRO A 254 -8.69 -1.63 7.85
C PRO A 254 -9.26 -2.54 8.92
N MET A 255 -8.74 -3.75 9.02
CA MET A 255 -9.15 -4.73 10.03
C MET A 255 -7.97 -5.03 10.93
N ASP A 256 -8.18 -5.02 12.23
CA ASP A 256 -7.16 -5.49 13.16
C ASP A 256 -7.11 -7.02 13.15
N ASP A 257 -5.91 -7.56 13.38
CA ASP A 257 -5.78 -9.01 13.47
C ASP A 257 -6.68 -9.53 14.60
N ALA A 258 -7.62 -10.42 14.24
CA ALA A 258 -8.51 -11.09 15.20
C ALA A 258 -7.73 -11.95 16.23
N SER A 259 -6.40 -12.05 16.10
CA SER A 259 -5.50 -12.67 17.06
C SER A 259 -5.29 -11.84 18.34
N TRP A 260 -5.75 -10.62 18.39
CA TRP A 260 -5.66 -9.81 19.60
C TRP A 260 -6.74 -10.29 20.59
N PHE A 261 -6.30 -10.84 21.71
CA PHE A 261 -7.19 -11.24 22.80
C PHE A 261 -8.00 -10.05 23.36
N LEU A 262 -7.42 -8.86 23.30
CA LEU A 262 -8.06 -7.59 23.62
C LEU A 262 -7.87 -6.62 22.43
N SER A 263 -8.96 -6.03 21.93
CA SER A 263 -8.85 -5.01 20.88
C SER A 263 -8.14 -3.75 21.40
N PRO A 264 -7.46 -2.97 20.53
CA PRO A 264 -6.84 -1.70 20.93
C PRO A 264 -7.81 -0.75 21.64
N ASP A 265 -9.07 -0.69 21.22
CA ASP A 265 -10.10 0.15 21.84
C ASP A 265 -10.36 -0.25 23.30
N ILE A 266 -10.43 -1.57 23.58
CA ILE A 266 -10.59 -2.07 24.95
C ILE A 266 -9.34 -1.75 25.78
N LEU A 267 -8.15 -1.83 25.16
CA LEU A 267 -6.90 -1.46 25.85
C LEU A 267 -6.86 0.04 26.13
N GLU A 268 -7.26 0.91 25.17
CA GLU A 268 -7.33 2.36 25.37
C GLU A 268 -8.29 2.74 26.51
N ASP A 269 -9.43 2.07 26.59
CA ASP A 269 -10.39 2.27 27.69
C ASP A 269 -9.82 1.84 29.05
N CYS A 270 -8.82 0.95 29.04
CA CYS A 270 -8.11 0.52 30.26
C CYS A 270 -6.92 1.40 30.63
N PHE A 271 -6.48 2.32 29.73
CA PHE A 271 -5.38 3.23 30.06
C PHE A 271 -5.84 4.31 31.03
N TYR A 272 -5.25 4.31 32.20
CA TYR A 272 -5.34 5.47 33.09
C TYR A 272 -4.63 6.65 32.45
N ARG A 273 -5.21 7.84 32.59
CA ARG A 273 -4.52 9.06 32.22
C ARG A 273 -3.25 9.21 33.06
N TYR A 274 -2.18 9.66 32.43
CA TYR A 274 -0.90 9.84 33.07
C TYR A 274 -1.07 10.67 34.37
N GLY A 275 -0.70 10.09 35.52
CA GLY A 275 -0.87 10.69 36.84
C GLY A 275 -2.07 10.18 37.67
N GLU A 276 -3.00 9.39 37.09
CA GLU A 276 -4.12 8.79 37.83
C GLU A 276 -3.83 7.33 38.27
N ALA A 277 -2.83 6.68 37.64
CA ALA A 277 -2.41 5.35 38.01
C ALA A 277 -1.53 5.35 39.27
N TRP A 278 -1.81 4.48 40.21
CA TRP A 278 -1.02 4.27 41.43
C TRP A 278 -0.94 5.48 42.34
N GLN A 279 -2.04 5.74 43.02
CA GLN A 279 -2.08 6.74 44.10
C GLN A 279 -1.58 6.19 45.43
N THR A 280 -1.52 4.86 45.58
CA THR A 280 -1.08 4.22 46.80
C THR A 280 0.37 3.66 46.61
N PRO A 281 1.35 4.21 47.34
CA PRO A 281 2.70 3.64 47.40
C PRO A 281 2.68 2.18 47.85
N ILE A 282 3.60 1.38 47.30
CA ILE A 282 3.66 -0.07 47.58
C ILE A 282 3.82 -0.38 49.07
N ASP A 283 4.51 0.47 49.80
CA ASP A 283 4.69 0.41 51.25
C ASP A 283 3.43 0.75 52.08
N GLU A 284 2.44 1.35 51.44
CA GLU A 284 1.13 1.65 52.07
C GLU A 284 0.06 0.61 51.71
N CYS A 285 0.38 -0.38 50.85
CA CYS A 285 -0.53 -1.47 50.52
C CYS A 285 -0.82 -2.36 51.73
N THR A 286 -2.10 -2.64 51.99
CA THR A 286 -2.56 -3.44 53.15
C THR A 286 -2.95 -4.86 52.74
N GLY A 287 -3.12 -5.12 51.49
CA GLY A 287 -3.51 -6.39 50.93
C GLY A 287 -2.33 -7.29 50.53
N SER A 288 -2.64 -8.46 49.97
CA SER A 288 -1.62 -9.35 49.42
C SER A 288 -1.18 -8.84 48.06
N LEU A 289 0.13 -8.62 47.88
CA LEU A 289 0.72 -8.20 46.62
C LEU A 289 1.04 -9.41 45.73
N TYR A 290 0.71 -9.28 44.47
CA TYR A 290 1.05 -10.23 43.40
C TYR A 290 1.89 -9.51 42.36
N ILE A 291 3.00 -10.13 41.93
CA ILE A 291 3.90 -9.53 40.94
C ILE A 291 3.92 -10.45 39.72
N GLY A 292 3.52 -9.90 38.58
CA GLY A 292 3.71 -10.50 37.26
C GLY A 292 4.94 -9.89 36.60
N VAL A 293 5.78 -10.72 36.01
CA VAL A 293 6.97 -10.26 35.27
C VAL A 293 6.96 -10.92 33.91
N ASP A 294 6.96 -10.10 32.85
CA ASP A 294 7.18 -10.52 31.47
C ASP A 294 8.55 -10.02 31.02
N ILE A 295 9.43 -10.96 30.65
CA ILE A 295 10.82 -10.65 30.31
C ILE A 295 10.93 -10.45 28.82
N GLY A 296 11.11 -9.20 28.41
CA GLY A 296 11.36 -8.82 27.02
C GLY A 296 12.69 -9.36 26.50
N ARG A 297 12.70 -9.77 25.22
CA ARG A 297 13.91 -10.12 24.47
C ARG A 297 14.34 -8.93 23.61
N THR A 298 15.24 -9.13 22.70
CA THR A 298 16.06 -8.15 21.98
C THR A 298 15.36 -6.91 21.38
N HIS A 299 14.04 -6.80 21.37
CA HIS A 299 13.28 -5.61 20.91
C HIS A 299 12.00 -5.38 21.71
N ASP A 300 11.77 -6.16 22.77
CA ASP A 300 10.61 -6.02 23.64
C ASP A 300 11.01 -5.44 25.00
N LEU A 301 10.07 -4.72 25.64
CA LEU A 301 10.27 -4.20 26.97
C LEU A 301 10.03 -5.31 28.01
N THR A 302 10.87 -5.35 29.05
CA THR A 302 10.54 -6.13 30.25
C THR A 302 9.47 -5.36 31.01
N VAL A 303 8.34 -6.01 31.28
CA VAL A 303 7.21 -5.44 31.99
C VAL A 303 7.10 -6.10 33.37
N ILE A 304 7.00 -5.26 34.42
CA ILE A 304 6.72 -5.68 35.78
C ILE A 304 5.40 -5.08 36.17
N TRP A 305 4.44 -5.92 36.55
CA TRP A 305 3.12 -5.50 36.98
C TRP A 305 2.84 -5.94 38.40
N VAL A 306 2.44 -5.01 39.27
CA VAL A 306 2.12 -5.29 40.67
C VAL A 306 0.62 -5.13 40.89
N LEU A 307 0.00 -6.10 41.49
CA LEU A 307 -1.43 -6.10 41.82
C LEU A 307 -1.61 -6.28 43.35
N GLU A 308 -2.48 -5.50 43.93
CA GLU A 308 -2.92 -5.68 45.32
C GLU A 308 -4.26 -6.42 45.34
N LYS A 309 -4.41 -7.40 46.21
CA LYS A 309 -5.68 -8.08 46.43
C LYS A 309 -6.32 -7.54 47.73
N LEU A 310 -7.41 -6.79 47.56
CA LEU A 310 -8.25 -6.27 48.64
C LEU A 310 -9.61 -6.98 48.60
N SER A 311 -10.02 -7.58 49.72
CA SER A 311 -11.37 -8.17 49.89
C SER A 311 -11.82 -9.10 48.76
N GLY A 312 -10.85 -9.87 48.15
CA GLY A 312 -11.14 -10.78 47.08
C GLY A 312 -11.09 -10.22 45.66
N ILE A 313 -10.89 -8.92 45.49
CA ILE A 313 -10.74 -8.22 44.21
C ILE A 313 -9.26 -7.86 44.00
N LEU A 314 -8.76 -7.98 42.79
CA LEU A 314 -7.42 -7.54 42.37
C LEU A 314 -7.52 -6.11 41.83
N PHE A 315 -6.61 -5.25 42.28
CA PHE A 315 -6.43 -3.88 41.80
C PHE A 315 -5.06 -3.65 41.26
#